data_8567521fa0dba045b90a1e3aa4599903
#
_entry.id   8567521fa0dba045b90a1e3aa4599903
#
_cell.length_a   1.000
_cell.length_b   1.000
_cell.length_c   1.000
_cell.angle_alpha   90.00
_cell.angle_beta   90.00
_cell.angle_gamma   90.00
#
_symmetry.space_group_name_H-M   'P 1'
#
loop_
_entity.id
_entity.type
_entity.pdbx_description
1 polymer ?
#
loop_
_entity_poly.entity_id
_entity_poly.type
_entity_poly.pdbx_seq_one_letter_code
_entity_poly.pdbx_strand_id
1 'polypeptide(L)'
;MPDSFVIDTDTLFENAGKILAEAKKKNIRLYFMLKQIGRNPYIAKRLTDMGFDGAVAVDFKEAQVMMRHHIPIGNIGHLVQIPDAMIEQVVNYGPEVITVYSVEKAKRIADAAVKQRKEQKILLRVYDQGDLIYDGQTAGFAMADLNHVLDILCRMPGIQVAGVTSFPCYLYDEKEECIKKTHNLSSVLRAVEVLNRRGIEAEIINTPSASCCETIRHMHVDGGNCAEPGHGLTGTIPAHTANTMEEKICAVYVSEISHNFFGKAYCFGGGHYRRSHMERALVGRSLANAKEADVQTPSMESIDYHLGLDREFAVGDTAVMAFRFQAFVTRADVVLVKGISKSRPEIIGIYDSLGNEKKGSVGQA
;
A
#
# COMPACT_ATOMS: atom_id res chain seq x y z
N MET A 1 -19.84 -13.48 5.14
CA MET A 1 -19.44 -13.40 6.55
C MET A 1 -19.30 -11.93 6.92
N PRO A 2 -19.85 -11.48 8.06
CA PRO A 2 -19.63 -10.12 8.52
C PRO A 2 -18.17 -9.88 8.89
N ASP A 3 -17.78 -8.61 8.96
CA ASP A 3 -16.43 -8.15 9.23
C ASP A 3 -15.39 -8.66 8.21
N SER A 4 -15.65 -8.40 6.92
CA SER A 4 -14.75 -8.84 5.85
C SER A 4 -14.57 -7.80 4.75
N PHE A 5 -13.35 -7.63 4.27
CA PHE A 5 -13.08 -7.01 2.98
C PHE A 5 -13.24 -8.05 1.88
N VAL A 6 -14.21 -7.86 1.01
CA VAL A 6 -14.44 -8.70 -0.17
C VAL A 6 -13.74 -8.06 -1.36
N ILE A 7 -12.77 -8.77 -1.92
CA ILE A 7 -11.95 -8.31 -3.05
C ILE A 7 -12.39 -9.02 -4.33
N ASP A 8 -12.86 -8.27 -5.31
CA ASP A 8 -13.04 -8.75 -6.69
C ASP A 8 -11.68 -8.87 -7.36
N THR A 9 -11.19 -10.11 -7.44
CA THR A 9 -9.86 -10.38 -7.98
C THR A 9 -9.78 -10.14 -9.48
N ASP A 10 -10.88 -10.32 -10.22
CA ASP A 10 -10.88 -10.08 -11.68
C ASP A 10 -10.67 -8.57 -11.95
N THR A 11 -11.40 -7.71 -11.24
CA THR A 11 -11.26 -6.25 -11.33
C THR A 11 -9.88 -5.78 -10.82
N LEU A 12 -9.37 -6.37 -9.73
CA LEU A 12 -8.04 -6.02 -9.22
C LEU A 12 -6.96 -6.31 -10.26
N PHE A 13 -6.99 -7.49 -10.89
CA PHE A 13 -5.99 -7.86 -11.90
C PHE A 13 -6.20 -7.11 -13.23
N GLU A 14 -7.42 -6.68 -13.57
CA GLU A 14 -7.66 -5.74 -14.67
C GLU A 14 -6.97 -4.39 -14.40
N ASN A 15 -7.14 -3.82 -13.21
CA ASN A 15 -6.46 -2.60 -12.79
C ASN A 15 -4.93 -2.76 -12.85
N ALA A 16 -4.43 -3.86 -12.30
CA ALA A 16 -3.00 -4.18 -12.33
C ALA A 16 -2.45 -4.26 -13.77
N GLY A 17 -3.20 -4.87 -14.67
CA GLY A 17 -2.85 -4.95 -16.10
C GLY A 17 -2.75 -3.59 -16.78
N LYS A 18 -3.70 -2.67 -16.48
CA LYS A 18 -3.66 -1.29 -16.99
C LYS A 18 -2.45 -0.52 -16.49
N ILE A 19 -2.20 -0.56 -15.18
CA ILE A 19 -1.04 0.09 -14.53
C ILE A 19 0.27 -0.44 -15.13
N LEU A 20 0.39 -1.76 -15.26
CA LEU A 20 1.58 -2.40 -15.83
C LEU A 20 1.80 -2.01 -17.30
N ALA A 21 0.72 -1.90 -18.08
CA ALA A 21 0.81 -1.49 -19.48
C ALA A 21 1.31 -0.04 -19.63
N GLU A 22 0.84 0.88 -18.77
CA GLU A 22 1.33 2.26 -18.77
C GLU A 22 2.80 2.35 -18.31
N ALA A 23 3.17 1.61 -17.27
CA ALA A 23 4.54 1.57 -16.76
C ALA A 23 5.54 1.05 -17.82
N LYS A 24 5.19 -0.02 -18.54
CA LYS A 24 6.01 -0.56 -19.63
C LYS A 24 6.24 0.43 -20.76
N LYS A 25 5.24 1.22 -21.15
CA LYS A 25 5.39 2.28 -22.17
C LYS A 25 6.42 3.34 -21.79
N LYS A 26 6.60 3.56 -20.48
CA LYS A 26 7.44 4.64 -19.93
C LYS A 26 8.71 4.12 -19.25
N ASN A 27 8.95 2.82 -19.28
CA ASN A 27 10.05 2.14 -18.59
C ASN A 27 10.08 2.50 -17.09
N ILE A 28 8.89 2.49 -16.44
CA ILE A 28 8.73 2.72 -15.01
C ILE A 28 8.72 1.36 -14.30
N ARG A 29 9.56 1.22 -13.28
CA ARG A 29 9.60 0.08 -12.37
C ARG A 29 8.40 0.10 -11.44
N LEU A 30 7.82 -1.06 -11.15
CA LEU A 30 6.64 -1.18 -10.30
C LEU A 30 6.88 -2.09 -9.11
N TYR A 31 6.87 -1.53 -7.90
CA TYR A 31 6.80 -2.30 -6.66
C TYR A 31 5.37 -2.24 -6.12
N PHE A 32 4.65 -3.37 -6.14
CA PHE A 32 3.28 -3.41 -5.66
C PHE A 32 3.20 -3.35 -4.14
N MET A 33 2.15 -2.73 -3.60
CA MET A 33 1.92 -2.55 -2.17
C MET A 33 0.67 -3.30 -1.72
N LEU A 34 0.78 -4.13 -0.67
CA LEU A 34 -0.27 -5.05 -0.24
C LEU A 34 -0.96 -4.68 1.07
N LYS A 35 -0.55 -3.61 1.74
CA LYS A 35 -1.17 -3.20 3.01
C LYS A 35 -2.68 -2.97 2.90
N GLN A 36 -3.17 -2.53 1.73
CA GLN A 36 -4.58 -2.34 1.47
C GLN A 36 -5.36 -3.65 1.52
N ILE A 37 -4.77 -4.72 1.06
CA ILE A 37 -5.38 -6.04 0.87
C ILE A 37 -4.84 -7.10 1.84
N GLY A 38 -4.43 -6.68 3.04
CA GLY A 38 -4.05 -7.57 4.13
C GLY A 38 -2.83 -8.43 3.85
N ARG A 39 -1.79 -7.89 3.18
CA ARG A 39 -0.54 -8.63 2.89
C ARG A 39 -0.76 -9.95 2.14
N ASN A 40 -1.78 -10.00 1.30
CA ASN A 40 -2.29 -11.23 0.69
C ASN A 40 -1.26 -11.91 -0.23
N PRO A 41 -0.78 -13.14 0.09
CA PRO A 41 0.27 -13.80 -0.68
C PRO A 41 -0.21 -14.33 -2.03
N TYR A 42 -1.50 -14.69 -2.17
CA TYR A 42 -2.06 -15.10 -3.46
C TYR A 42 -2.02 -13.94 -4.48
N ILE A 43 -2.47 -12.75 -4.05
CA ILE A 43 -2.44 -11.56 -4.91
C ILE A 43 -0.99 -11.18 -5.22
N ALA A 44 -0.09 -11.22 -4.21
CA ALA A 44 1.34 -10.94 -4.40
C ALA A 44 1.96 -11.82 -5.50
N LYS A 45 1.70 -13.15 -5.43
CA LYS A 45 2.20 -14.09 -6.43
C LYS A 45 1.67 -13.77 -7.82
N ARG A 46 0.37 -13.48 -7.95
CA ARG A 46 -0.26 -13.15 -9.23
C ARG A 46 0.30 -11.85 -9.82
N LEU A 47 0.54 -10.82 -9.01
CA LEU A 47 1.17 -9.57 -9.47
C LEU A 47 2.61 -9.82 -9.95
N THR A 48 3.39 -10.66 -9.25
CA THR A 48 4.72 -11.09 -9.69
C THR A 48 4.65 -11.84 -11.03
N ASP A 49 3.71 -12.79 -11.16
CA ASP A 49 3.52 -13.57 -12.40
C ASP A 49 3.08 -12.67 -13.57
N MET A 50 2.41 -11.54 -13.33
CA MET A 50 2.07 -10.54 -14.34
C MET A 50 3.27 -9.71 -14.82
N GLY A 51 4.35 -9.66 -14.03
CA GLY A 51 5.58 -8.95 -14.38
C GLY A 51 5.78 -7.63 -13.61
N PHE A 52 5.22 -7.49 -12.42
CA PHE A 52 5.65 -6.47 -11.46
C PHE A 52 7.03 -6.84 -10.91
N ASP A 53 7.84 -5.83 -10.59
CA ASP A 53 9.25 -6.02 -10.22
C ASP A 53 9.44 -6.55 -8.78
N GLY A 54 8.43 -6.43 -7.92
CA GLY A 54 8.44 -6.96 -6.55
C GLY A 54 7.47 -6.25 -5.63
N ALA A 55 7.45 -6.66 -4.37
CA ALA A 55 6.62 -6.07 -3.33
C ALA A 55 7.33 -4.89 -2.63
N VAL A 56 6.56 -3.86 -2.25
CA VAL A 56 6.99 -2.96 -1.17
C VAL A 56 6.58 -3.60 0.15
N ALA A 57 7.54 -4.08 0.91
CA ALA A 57 7.27 -4.54 2.27
C ALA A 57 7.17 -3.32 3.20
N VAL A 58 5.93 -2.96 3.55
CA VAL A 58 5.62 -1.77 4.35
C VAL A 58 6.24 -1.84 5.74
N ASP A 59 6.25 -3.04 6.32
CA ASP A 59 6.90 -3.33 7.58
C ASP A 59 7.58 -4.71 7.56
N PHE A 60 8.29 -5.02 8.63
CA PHE A 60 9.01 -6.31 8.75
C PHE A 60 8.07 -7.52 8.83
N LYS A 61 6.82 -7.36 9.28
CA LYS A 61 5.83 -8.46 9.32
C LYS A 61 5.35 -8.79 7.90
N GLU A 62 5.15 -7.78 7.06
CA GLU A 62 4.85 -7.98 5.64
C GLU A 62 6.01 -8.66 4.92
N ALA A 63 7.26 -8.23 5.20
CA ALA A 63 8.44 -8.89 4.67
C ALA A 63 8.51 -10.38 5.06
N GLN A 64 8.14 -10.74 6.29
CA GLN A 64 8.07 -12.15 6.73
C GLN A 64 7.04 -12.95 5.93
N VAL A 65 5.89 -12.35 5.58
CA VAL A 65 4.90 -13.00 4.72
C VAL A 65 5.48 -13.19 3.31
N MET A 66 6.08 -12.15 2.73
CA MET A 66 6.69 -12.25 1.39
C MET A 66 7.80 -13.31 1.34
N MET A 67 8.70 -13.32 2.32
CA MET A 67 9.78 -14.31 2.42
C MET A 67 9.24 -15.74 2.55
N ARG A 68 8.20 -15.95 3.37
CA ARG A 68 7.57 -17.27 3.59
C ARG A 68 6.94 -17.83 2.32
N HIS A 69 6.41 -16.95 1.47
CA HIS A 69 5.77 -17.32 0.22
C HIS A 69 6.67 -17.14 -1.03
N HIS A 70 7.97 -16.88 -0.84
CA HIS A 70 8.94 -16.68 -1.92
C HIS A 70 8.56 -15.57 -2.90
N ILE A 71 7.96 -14.49 -2.41
CA ILE A 71 7.57 -13.31 -3.21
C ILE A 71 8.76 -12.33 -3.28
N PRO A 72 9.22 -11.92 -4.46
CA PRO A 72 10.28 -10.93 -4.59
C PRO A 72 9.96 -9.64 -3.85
N ILE A 73 10.91 -9.14 -3.07
CA ILE A 73 10.80 -7.83 -2.40
C ILE A 73 11.58 -6.81 -3.23
N GLY A 74 10.87 -5.84 -3.79
CA GLY A 74 11.47 -4.72 -4.49
C GLY A 74 12.07 -3.70 -3.50
N ASN A 75 11.26 -3.25 -2.53
CA ASN A 75 11.71 -2.28 -1.53
C ASN A 75 11.23 -2.67 -0.12
N ILE A 76 12.13 -2.58 0.85
CA ILE A 76 11.82 -2.71 2.28
C ILE A 76 12.50 -1.59 3.07
N GLY A 77 11.89 -1.17 4.17
CA GLY A 77 12.43 -0.12 5.04
C GLY A 77 11.88 1.27 4.73
N HIS A 78 11.08 1.42 3.66
CA HIS A 78 10.59 2.73 3.22
C HIS A 78 9.67 3.41 4.25
N LEU A 79 8.74 2.68 4.87
CA LEU A 79 7.82 3.22 5.88
C LEU A 79 8.18 2.79 7.30
N VAL A 80 8.70 1.58 7.48
CA VAL A 80 9.16 1.04 8.75
C VAL A 80 10.52 0.38 8.54
N GLN A 81 11.52 0.82 9.30
CA GLN A 81 12.86 0.25 9.22
C GLN A 81 12.90 -1.21 9.69
N ILE A 82 13.85 -1.96 9.18
CA ILE A 82 14.06 -3.36 9.57
C ILE A 82 14.61 -3.42 10.99
N PRO A 83 14.03 -4.22 11.90
CA PRO A 83 14.62 -4.49 13.19
C PRO A 83 16.03 -5.12 13.05
N ASP A 84 16.95 -4.74 13.91
CA ASP A 84 18.34 -5.22 13.80
C ASP A 84 18.46 -6.76 13.81
N ALA A 85 17.62 -7.43 14.60
CA ALA A 85 17.57 -8.89 14.66
C ALA A 85 17.17 -9.57 13.33
N MET A 86 16.59 -8.82 12.38
CA MET A 86 16.13 -9.35 11.09
C MET A 86 17.04 -8.97 9.91
N ILE A 87 18.01 -8.08 10.11
CA ILE A 87 18.83 -7.56 9.01
C ILE A 87 19.53 -8.70 8.25
N GLU A 88 20.16 -9.63 8.96
CA GLU A 88 20.85 -10.76 8.33
C GLU A 88 19.91 -11.62 7.48
N GLN A 89 18.69 -11.88 7.99
CA GLN A 89 17.67 -12.64 7.25
C GLN A 89 17.20 -11.90 6.00
N VAL A 90 16.95 -10.59 6.10
CA VAL A 90 16.50 -9.76 4.98
C VAL A 90 17.58 -9.64 3.90
N VAL A 91 18.83 -9.37 4.30
CA VAL A 91 19.96 -9.31 3.35
C VAL A 91 20.18 -10.67 2.69
N ASN A 92 20.01 -11.79 3.45
CA ASN A 92 20.11 -13.12 2.86
C ASN A 92 19.01 -13.39 1.84
N TYR A 93 17.79 -12.93 2.09
CA TYR A 93 16.67 -13.05 1.16
C TYR A 93 16.93 -12.29 -0.14
N GLY A 94 17.58 -11.14 -0.07
CA GLY A 94 18.01 -10.35 -1.23
C GLY A 94 16.89 -9.49 -1.81
N PRO A 95 16.31 -8.54 -1.04
CA PRO A 95 15.46 -7.51 -1.63
C PRO A 95 16.24 -6.69 -2.65
N GLU A 96 15.56 -6.16 -3.66
CA GLU A 96 16.25 -5.34 -4.66
C GLU A 96 16.89 -4.12 -4.01
N VAL A 97 16.13 -3.39 -3.15
CA VAL A 97 16.66 -2.30 -2.36
C VAL A 97 16.16 -2.32 -0.92
N ILE A 98 16.99 -1.80 -0.03
CA ILE A 98 16.62 -1.48 1.36
C ILE A 98 16.65 0.04 1.53
N THR A 99 15.52 0.65 1.84
CA THR A 99 15.47 2.08 2.16
C THR A 99 16.01 2.34 3.57
N VAL A 100 16.91 3.29 3.70
CA VAL A 100 17.54 3.67 4.98
C VAL A 100 17.26 5.12 5.35
N TYR A 101 17.23 5.39 6.66
CA TYR A 101 16.98 6.70 7.26
C TYR A 101 18.19 7.27 8.00
N SER A 102 19.19 6.43 8.27
CA SER A 102 20.39 6.84 9.00
C SER A 102 21.63 6.06 8.56
N VAL A 103 22.78 6.64 8.81
CA VAL A 103 24.10 6.03 8.56
C VAL A 103 24.29 4.77 9.41
N GLU A 104 23.80 4.79 10.65
CA GLU A 104 23.87 3.64 11.58
C GLU A 104 23.12 2.42 11.03
N LYS A 105 21.92 2.63 10.48
CA LYS A 105 21.15 1.54 9.88
C LYS A 105 21.84 1.02 8.62
N ALA A 106 22.34 1.91 7.77
CA ALA A 106 23.12 1.55 6.60
C ALA A 106 24.33 0.72 6.96
N LYS A 107 25.07 1.09 8.04
CA LYS A 107 26.22 0.34 8.53
C LYS A 107 25.86 -1.08 8.95
N ARG A 108 24.75 -1.29 9.69
CA ARG A 108 24.31 -2.63 10.10
C ARG A 108 23.95 -3.51 8.89
N ILE A 109 23.34 -2.92 7.85
CA ILE A 109 23.06 -3.60 6.59
C ILE A 109 24.36 -3.95 5.88
N ALA A 110 25.32 -3.02 5.82
CA ALA A 110 26.65 -3.23 5.25
C ALA A 110 27.40 -4.36 5.92
N ASP A 111 27.45 -4.35 7.26
CA ASP A 111 28.11 -5.40 8.06
C ASP A 111 27.49 -6.79 7.78
N ALA A 112 26.16 -6.87 7.68
CA ALA A 112 25.46 -8.12 7.35
C ALA A 112 25.74 -8.58 5.91
N ALA A 113 25.80 -7.65 4.95
CA ALA A 113 26.09 -7.95 3.55
C ALA A 113 27.53 -8.46 3.37
N VAL A 114 28.50 -7.80 4.00
CA VAL A 114 29.92 -8.25 4.02
C VAL A 114 30.03 -9.65 4.61
N LYS A 115 29.40 -9.91 5.77
CA LYS A 115 29.40 -11.24 6.42
C LYS A 115 28.87 -12.33 5.48
N GLN A 116 27.91 -11.98 4.61
CA GLN A 116 27.30 -12.89 3.66
C GLN A 116 27.97 -12.88 2.27
N ARG A 117 29.04 -12.11 2.08
CA ARG A 117 29.74 -11.91 0.80
C ARG A 117 28.81 -11.42 -0.30
N LYS A 118 27.89 -10.50 0.06
CA LYS A 118 26.94 -9.86 -0.84
C LYS A 118 27.20 -8.37 -0.89
N GLU A 119 26.63 -7.72 -1.89
CA GLU A 119 26.46 -6.28 -1.95
C GLU A 119 24.96 -5.97 -1.99
N GLN A 120 24.49 -5.14 -1.07
CA GLN A 120 23.08 -4.76 -0.95
C GLN A 120 22.86 -3.34 -1.45
N LYS A 121 21.99 -3.18 -2.44
CA LYS A 121 21.54 -1.86 -2.88
C LYS A 121 20.68 -1.19 -1.81
N ILE A 122 20.93 0.10 -1.57
CA ILE A 122 20.15 0.91 -0.64
C ILE A 122 19.56 2.13 -1.33
N LEU A 123 18.35 2.53 -0.89
CA LEU A 123 17.75 3.82 -1.21
C LEU A 123 17.86 4.77 -0.02
N LEU A 124 18.21 6.01 -0.29
CA LEU A 124 18.21 7.05 0.73
C LEU A 124 16.85 7.74 0.77
N ARG A 125 16.14 7.66 1.89
CA ARG A 125 14.97 8.51 2.09
C ARG A 125 15.44 9.91 2.44
N VAL A 126 15.08 10.87 1.61
CA VAL A 126 15.46 12.28 1.76
C VAL A 126 14.27 13.15 2.14
N TYR A 127 14.55 14.27 2.81
CA TYR A 127 13.58 15.32 3.07
C TYR A 127 14.25 16.70 3.04
N ASP A 128 13.44 17.73 2.78
CA ASP A 128 13.87 19.12 2.84
C ASP A 128 12.78 20.00 3.47
N GLN A 129 13.14 21.25 3.73
CA GLN A 129 12.18 22.25 4.21
C GLN A 129 11.05 22.42 3.17
N GLY A 130 9.80 22.35 3.62
CA GLY A 130 8.62 22.42 2.76
C GLY A 130 8.06 21.05 2.36
N ASP A 131 8.78 19.96 2.65
CA ASP A 131 8.25 18.61 2.41
C ASP A 131 7.11 18.28 3.36
N LEU A 132 6.11 17.59 2.82
CA LEU A 132 5.06 16.99 3.62
C LEU A 132 5.60 15.72 4.29
N ILE A 133 5.53 15.67 5.61
CA ILE A 133 5.87 14.48 6.41
C ILE A 133 4.67 14.15 7.28
N TYR A 134 4.10 12.97 7.09
CA TYR A 134 2.98 12.51 7.91
C TYR A 134 3.43 12.13 9.33
N ASP A 135 2.56 12.34 10.29
CA ASP A 135 2.76 11.84 11.67
C ASP A 135 3.05 10.34 11.66
N GLY A 136 4.06 9.93 12.43
CA GLY A 136 4.53 8.53 12.46
C GLY A 136 5.38 8.11 11.27
N GLN A 137 5.74 9.04 10.36
CA GLN A 137 6.63 8.81 9.22
C GLN A 137 7.79 9.81 9.16
N THR A 138 8.09 10.43 10.29
CA THR A 138 9.16 11.41 10.45
C THR A 138 10.52 10.72 10.40
N ALA A 139 11.16 10.74 9.24
CA ALA A 139 12.44 10.06 9.01
C ALA A 139 13.09 10.50 7.69
N GLY A 140 14.38 10.26 7.59
CA GLY A 140 15.16 10.47 6.37
C GLY A 140 16.41 11.32 6.61
N PHE A 141 17.19 11.48 5.57
CA PHE A 141 18.37 12.35 5.53
C PHE A 141 17.96 13.76 5.09
N ALA A 142 18.38 14.77 5.84
CA ALA A 142 18.19 16.16 5.41
C ALA A 142 18.98 16.44 4.14
N MET A 143 18.38 17.17 3.20
CA MET A 143 19.08 17.56 1.97
C MET A 143 20.36 18.35 2.25
N ALA A 144 20.39 19.17 3.30
CA ALA A 144 21.58 19.92 3.72
C ALA A 144 22.77 19.00 4.07
N ASP A 145 22.53 17.83 4.61
CA ASP A 145 23.55 16.89 5.08
C ASP A 145 23.91 15.82 4.03
N LEU A 146 23.19 15.78 2.90
CA LEU A 146 23.28 14.67 1.93
C LEU A 146 24.70 14.44 1.41
N ASN A 147 25.47 15.50 1.15
CA ASN A 147 26.86 15.36 0.71
C ASN A 147 27.72 14.66 1.76
N HIS A 148 27.61 15.04 3.03
CA HIS A 148 28.34 14.41 4.11
C HIS A 148 27.91 12.94 4.31
N VAL A 149 26.61 12.66 4.24
CA VAL A 149 26.08 11.29 4.30
C VAL A 149 26.67 10.42 3.20
N LEU A 150 26.74 10.92 1.96
CA LEU A 150 27.32 10.20 0.83
C LEU A 150 28.83 9.97 1.00
N ASP A 151 29.60 10.92 1.62
CA ASP A 151 31.01 10.72 1.94
C ASP A 151 31.24 9.50 2.85
N ILE A 152 30.28 9.21 3.73
CA ILE A 152 30.35 8.08 4.63
C ILE A 152 29.88 6.80 3.92
N LEU A 153 28.69 6.84 3.29
CA LEU A 153 28.07 5.64 2.71
C LEU A 153 28.85 5.04 1.55
N CYS A 154 29.43 5.88 0.67
CA CYS A 154 30.21 5.41 -0.48
C CYS A 154 31.54 4.74 -0.09
N ARG A 155 31.97 4.86 1.16
CA ARG A 155 33.15 4.16 1.69
C ARG A 155 32.81 2.86 2.43
N MET A 156 31.52 2.58 2.62
CA MET A 156 31.09 1.36 3.33
C MET A 156 31.11 0.15 2.38
N PRO A 157 31.91 -0.88 2.65
CA PRO A 157 31.85 -2.10 1.87
C PRO A 157 30.51 -2.83 2.12
N GLY A 158 30.04 -3.58 1.12
CA GLY A 158 28.83 -4.40 1.22
C GLY A 158 27.52 -3.67 0.93
N ILE A 159 27.54 -2.36 0.69
CA ILE A 159 26.37 -1.61 0.23
C ILE A 159 26.69 -0.75 -0.99
N GLN A 160 25.67 -0.52 -1.82
CA GLN A 160 25.69 0.40 -2.94
C GLN A 160 24.52 1.39 -2.81
N VAL A 161 24.78 2.70 -2.90
CA VAL A 161 23.71 3.70 -3.02
C VAL A 161 23.14 3.60 -4.43
N ALA A 162 21.92 3.07 -4.55
CA ALA A 162 21.25 2.85 -5.83
C ALA A 162 20.25 3.96 -6.19
N GLY A 163 19.99 4.89 -5.28
CA GLY A 163 19.07 5.99 -5.56
C GLY A 163 18.44 6.59 -4.32
N VAL A 164 17.31 7.27 -4.54
CA VAL A 164 16.63 8.08 -3.53
C VAL A 164 15.13 7.90 -3.57
N THR A 165 14.50 8.24 -2.45
CA THR A 165 13.03 8.26 -2.31
C THR A 165 12.60 9.36 -1.34
N SER A 166 11.36 9.83 -1.48
CA SER A 166 10.63 10.62 -0.48
C SER A 166 9.16 10.27 -0.55
N PHE A 167 8.35 10.68 0.44
CA PHE A 167 6.93 10.37 0.48
C PHE A 167 6.14 11.45 1.22
N PRO A 168 5.02 11.88 0.64
CA PRO A 168 4.43 11.52 -0.67
C PRO A 168 4.96 12.41 -1.81
N CYS A 169 5.19 11.86 -3.01
CA CYS A 169 5.59 12.65 -4.18
C CYS A 169 4.39 13.17 -5.00
N TYR A 170 3.25 12.48 -4.92
CA TYR A 170 2.01 12.86 -5.58
C TYR A 170 0.85 12.75 -4.61
N LEU A 171 -0.09 13.70 -4.66
CA LEU A 171 -1.33 13.70 -3.87
C LEU A 171 -2.50 14.21 -4.68
N TYR A 172 -3.69 13.68 -4.39
CA TYR A 172 -4.94 14.23 -4.88
C TYR A 172 -5.25 15.54 -4.15
N ASP A 173 -5.52 16.58 -4.93
CA ASP A 173 -5.98 17.89 -4.46
C ASP A 173 -7.50 17.96 -4.63
N GLU A 174 -8.22 17.98 -3.51
CA GLU A 174 -9.71 17.99 -3.51
C GLU A 174 -10.29 19.27 -4.09
N LYS A 175 -9.57 20.40 -4.08
CA LYS A 175 -10.06 21.68 -4.60
C LYS A 175 -9.95 21.77 -6.11
N GLU A 176 -8.89 21.20 -6.65
CA GLU A 176 -8.63 21.21 -8.10
C GLU A 176 -8.99 19.88 -8.75
N GLU A 177 -9.48 18.92 -7.97
CA GLU A 177 -9.94 17.60 -8.40
C GLU A 177 -8.94 16.85 -9.30
N CYS A 178 -7.65 16.97 -9.00
CA CYS A 178 -6.58 16.35 -9.78
C CYS A 178 -5.43 15.86 -8.89
N ILE A 179 -4.59 14.97 -9.44
CA ILE A 179 -3.37 14.53 -8.77
C ILE A 179 -2.25 15.53 -9.04
N LYS A 180 -1.68 16.08 -7.97
CA LYS A 180 -0.60 17.07 -8.04
C LYS A 180 0.72 16.53 -7.51
N LYS A 181 1.80 17.09 -8.03
CA LYS A 181 3.15 16.94 -7.48
C LYS A 181 3.25 17.68 -6.16
N THR A 182 3.95 17.08 -5.20
CA THR A 182 4.26 17.71 -3.91
C THR A 182 5.68 18.28 -3.93
N HIS A 183 6.05 19.02 -2.88
CA HIS A 183 7.42 19.48 -2.70
C HIS A 183 8.43 18.33 -2.54
N ASN A 184 7.99 17.20 -1.97
CA ASN A 184 8.81 15.99 -1.83
C ASN A 184 9.38 15.48 -3.16
N LEU A 185 8.64 15.59 -4.27
CA LEU A 185 9.18 15.25 -5.59
C LEU A 185 10.36 16.15 -5.95
N SER A 186 10.26 17.45 -5.69
CA SER A 186 11.37 18.39 -5.94
C SER A 186 12.60 18.05 -5.08
N SER A 187 12.41 17.61 -3.85
CA SER A 187 13.48 17.15 -2.97
C SER A 187 14.15 15.88 -3.49
N VAL A 188 13.38 14.92 -4.01
CA VAL A 188 13.93 13.73 -4.68
C VAL A 188 14.78 14.12 -5.88
N LEU A 189 14.30 14.99 -6.76
CA LEU A 189 15.03 15.39 -7.97
C LEU A 189 16.33 16.14 -7.64
N ARG A 190 16.30 17.03 -6.64
CA ARG A 190 17.54 17.69 -6.15
C ARG A 190 18.52 16.69 -5.56
N ALA A 191 18.04 15.66 -4.87
CA ALA A 191 18.91 14.60 -4.36
C ALA A 191 19.56 13.80 -5.51
N VAL A 192 18.82 13.50 -6.59
CA VAL A 192 19.36 12.89 -7.81
C VAL A 192 20.49 13.76 -8.40
N GLU A 193 20.30 15.09 -8.46
CA GLU A 193 21.36 15.98 -8.93
C GLU A 193 22.62 15.94 -8.04
N VAL A 194 22.44 15.79 -6.71
CA VAL A 194 23.58 15.63 -5.80
C VAL A 194 24.30 14.32 -6.07
N LEU A 195 23.59 13.19 -6.24
CA LEU A 195 24.19 11.91 -6.60
C LEU A 195 24.98 12.01 -7.92
N ASN A 196 24.36 12.54 -8.96
CA ASN A 196 24.97 12.67 -10.28
C ASN A 196 26.26 13.53 -10.28
N ARG A 197 26.26 14.65 -9.55
CA ARG A 197 27.47 15.49 -9.37
C ARG A 197 28.61 14.75 -8.70
N ARG A 198 28.32 13.69 -7.96
CA ARG A 198 29.29 12.82 -7.28
C ARG A 198 29.67 11.58 -8.11
N GLY A 199 29.12 11.45 -9.32
CA GLY A 199 29.33 10.28 -10.17
C GLY A 199 28.60 9.03 -9.70
N ILE A 200 27.56 9.17 -8.85
CA ILE A 200 26.71 8.08 -8.40
C ILE A 200 25.48 8.05 -9.30
N GLU A 201 25.28 6.97 -10.03
CA GLU A 201 24.09 6.78 -10.86
C GLU A 201 22.87 6.46 -9.95
N ALA A 202 21.82 7.26 -10.08
CA ALA A 202 20.56 6.98 -9.41
C ALA A 202 19.74 5.99 -10.25
N GLU A 203 20.01 4.69 -10.11
CA GLU A 203 19.30 3.61 -10.81
C GLU A 203 17.80 3.61 -10.48
N ILE A 204 17.45 3.95 -9.24
CA ILE A 204 16.08 3.98 -8.74
C ILE A 204 15.74 5.36 -8.18
N ILE A 205 14.87 6.06 -8.90
CA ILE A 205 14.29 7.34 -8.48
C ILE A 205 12.85 7.04 -8.09
N ASN A 206 12.67 6.63 -6.82
CA ASN A 206 11.37 6.18 -6.34
C ASN A 206 10.51 7.38 -5.93
N THR A 207 9.39 7.57 -6.64
CA THR A 207 8.47 8.70 -6.43
C THR A 207 7.06 8.21 -6.07
N PRO A 208 6.89 7.61 -4.88
CA PRO A 208 5.66 6.94 -4.46
C PRO A 208 4.54 7.92 -4.10
N SER A 209 3.36 7.36 -3.92
CA SER A 209 2.04 7.93 -3.64
C SER A 209 1.23 8.20 -4.91
N ALA A 210 -0.08 8.03 -4.78
CA ALA A 210 -1.07 8.11 -5.85
C ALA A 210 -0.67 7.37 -7.15
N SER A 211 0.09 6.26 -7.01
CA SER A 211 0.59 5.47 -8.15
C SER A 211 -0.56 4.77 -8.87
N CYS A 212 -1.02 5.33 -9.97
CA CYS A 212 -2.09 4.89 -10.85
C CYS A 212 -1.72 5.20 -12.31
N CYS A 213 -2.54 4.81 -13.27
CA CYS A 213 -2.28 5.06 -14.68
C CYS A 213 -2.00 6.54 -14.97
N GLU A 214 -2.82 7.44 -14.42
CA GLU A 214 -2.64 8.89 -14.61
C GLU A 214 -1.26 9.37 -14.13
N THR A 215 -0.88 9.05 -12.90
CA THR A 215 0.42 9.45 -12.34
C THR A 215 1.58 8.87 -13.13
N ILE A 216 1.50 7.59 -13.51
CA ILE A 216 2.59 6.89 -14.23
C ILE A 216 2.83 7.51 -15.61
N ARG A 217 1.79 7.99 -16.31
CA ARG A 217 1.94 8.67 -17.60
C ARG A 217 2.84 9.90 -17.53
N HIS A 218 2.81 10.62 -16.41
CA HIS A 218 3.59 11.84 -16.21
C HIS A 218 4.92 11.61 -15.50
N MET A 219 5.03 10.52 -14.71
CA MET A 219 6.16 10.25 -13.84
C MET A 219 7.52 10.31 -14.55
N HIS A 220 7.60 9.74 -15.76
CA HIS A 220 8.85 9.77 -16.54
C HIS A 220 9.29 11.20 -16.90
N VAL A 221 8.35 12.05 -17.30
CA VAL A 221 8.62 13.47 -17.61
C VAL A 221 8.98 14.24 -16.34
N ASP A 222 8.40 13.84 -15.21
CA ASP A 222 8.67 14.42 -13.91
C ASP A 222 9.99 13.95 -13.29
N GLY A 223 10.70 13.01 -13.93
CA GLY A 223 12.03 12.55 -13.52
C GLY A 223 12.03 11.32 -12.61
N GLY A 224 10.87 10.72 -12.30
CA GLY A 224 10.76 9.45 -11.57
C GLY A 224 10.86 8.23 -12.49
N ASN A 225 11.38 7.12 -12.00
CA ASN A 225 11.45 5.85 -12.74
C ASN A 225 10.94 4.63 -11.95
N CYS A 226 10.42 4.85 -10.73
CA CYS A 226 9.87 3.79 -9.89
C CYS A 226 8.62 4.27 -9.16
N ALA A 227 7.57 3.44 -9.17
CA ALA A 227 6.26 3.69 -8.56
C ALA A 227 5.83 2.55 -7.64
N GLU A 228 4.98 2.88 -6.65
CA GLU A 228 4.50 1.92 -5.64
C GLU A 228 2.96 1.84 -5.63
N PRO A 229 2.33 1.19 -6.64
CA PRO A 229 0.87 1.07 -6.69
C PRO A 229 0.33 0.21 -5.55
N GLY A 230 -0.63 0.76 -4.81
CA GLY A 230 -1.39 0.12 -3.75
C GLY A 230 -2.87 0.47 -3.90
N HIS A 231 -3.26 1.68 -3.52
CA HIS A 231 -4.62 2.18 -3.77
C HIS A 231 -4.98 2.28 -5.27
N GLY A 232 -4.00 2.41 -6.16
CA GLY A 232 -4.24 2.29 -7.60
C GLY A 232 -4.72 0.89 -7.99
N LEU A 233 -4.13 -0.17 -7.40
CA LEU A 233 -4.57 -1.55 -7.64
C LEU A 233 -6.02 -1.80 -7.19
N THR A 234 -6.44 -1.17 -6.10
CA THR A 234 -7.78 -1.34 -5.52
C THR A 234 -8.80 -0.32 -6.00
N GLY A 235 -8.40 0.67 -6.81
CA GLY A 235 -9.28 1.74 -7.25
C GLY A 235 -9.77 2.64 -6.11
N THR A 236 -8.95 2.86 -5.08
CA THR A 236 -9.33 3.58 -3.86
C THR A 236 -8.43 4.78 -3.53
N ILE A 237 -7.76 5.37 -4.54
CA ILE A 237 -7.22 6.72 -4.44
C ILE A 237 -8.43 7.69 -4.40
N PRO A 238 -8.41 8.78 -3.63
CA PRO A 238 -9.54 9.72 -3.60
C PRO A 238 -10.03 10.18 -4.99
N ALA A 239 -9.15 10.33 -5.96
CA ALA A 239 -9.48 10.63 -7.35
C ALA A 239 -10.50 9.65 -7.98
N HIS A 240 -10.55 8.39 -7.54
CA HIS A 240 -11.48 7.39 -8.09
C HIS A 240 -12.95 7.67 -7.76
N THR A 241 -13.23 8.45 -6.72
CA THR A 241 -14.59 8.84 -6.35
C THR A 241 -15.02 10.16 -6.99
N ALA A 242 -14.07 11.04 -7.31
CA ALA A 242 -14.33 12.36 -7.89
C ALA A 242 -14.27 12.36 -9.42
N ASN A 243 -13.39 11.56 -10.01
CA ASN A 243 -13.10 11.57 -11.45
C ASN A 243 -13.32 10.18 -12.07
N THR A 244 -13.53 10.16 -13.39
CA THR A 244 -13.54 8.91 -14.17
C THR A 244 -12.11 8.41 -14.35
N MET A 245 -11.66 7.59 -13.43
CA MET A 245 -10.36 6.94 -13.48
C MET A 245 -10.42 5.62 -14.28
N GLU A 246 -9.28 5.17 -14.79
CA GLU A 246 -9.22 3.90 -15.55
C GLU A 246 -9.32 2.67 -14.65
N GLU A 247 -8.77 2.77 -13.44
CA GLU A 247 -8.90 1.73 -12.42
C GLU A 247 -10.28 1.79 -11.78
N LYS A 248 -10.84 0.63 -11.51
CA LYS A 248 -12.16 0.49 -10.87
C LYS A 248 -12.01 0.09 -9.41
N ILE A 249 -12.95 0.51 -8.59
CA ILE A 249 -13.06 0.02 -7.20
C ILE A 249 -13.28 -1.49 -7.25
N CYS A 250 -12.38 -2.26 -6.63
CA CYS A 250 -12.43 -3.72 -6.64
C CYS A 250 -12.72 -4.33 -5.27
N ALA A 251 -13.03 -3.53 -4.26
CA ALA A 251 -13.24 -4.03 -2.92
C ALA A 251 -14.33 -3.29 -2.17
N VAL A 252 -15.04 -4.04 -1.34
CA VAL A 252 -16.04 -3.52 -0.40
C VAL A 252 -15.82 -4.15 0.98
N TYR A 253 -16.21 -3.43 2.01
CA TYR A 253 -16.34 -3.99 3.35
C TYR A 253 -17.76 -4.49 3.56
N VAL A 254 -17.89 -5.73 4.02
CA VAL A 254 -19.18 -6.40 4.25
C VAL A 254 -19.35 -6.63 5.74
N SER A 255 -20.46 -6.15 6.27
CA SER A 255 -20.89 -6.35 7.63
C SER A 255 -22.35 -6.81 7.68
N GLU A 256 -22.89 -7.00 8.89
CA GLU A 256 -24.25 -7.44 9.16
C GLU A 256 -24.85 -6.63 10.32
N ILE A 257 -26.13 -6.31 10.26
CA ILE A 257 -26.83 -5.62 11.33
C ILE A 257 -26.96 -6.57 12.54
N SER A 258 -26.28 -6.18 13.62
CA SER A 258 -26.27 -6.97 14.86
C SER A 258 -27.44 -6.64 15.79
N HIS A 259 -27.85 -5.38 15.88
CA HIS A 259 -28.91 -4.90 16.74
C HIS A 259 -29.36 -3.47 16.39
N ASN A 260 -30.49 -3.06 16.96
CA ASN A 260 -30.95 -1.67 16.96
C ASN A 260 -30.94 -1.13 18.41
N PHE A 261 -30.59 0.17 18.55
CA PHE A 261 -30.56 0.85 19.82
C PHE A 261 -30.87 2.35 19.64
N PHE A 262 -31.83 2.87 20.38
CA PHE A 262 -32.30 4.26 20.31
C PHE A 262 -32.56 4.78 18.89
N GLY A 263 -33.29 4.01 18.06
CA GLY A 263 -33.68 4.42 16.72
C GLY A 263 -32.56 4.32 15.67
N LYS A 264 -31.45 3.68 16.00
CA LYS A 264 -30.31 3.45 15.12
C LYS A 264 -29.96 1.97 15.03
N ALA A 265 -29.51 1.53 13.87
CA ALA A 265 -28.93 0.21 13.70
C ALA A 265 -27.42 0.22 13.97
N TYR A 266 -26.91 -0.92 14.36
CA TYR A 266 -25.49 -1.17 14.55
C TYR A 266 -25.09 -2.44 13.83
N CYS A 267 -24.06 -2.34 13.00
CA CYS A 267 -23.44 -3.49 12.35
C CYS A 267 -22.07 -3.82 12.98
N PHE A 268 -21.58 -5.05 12.75
CA PHE A 268 -20.26 -5.45 13.25
C PHE A 268 -19.19 -4.53 12.70
N GLY A 269 -18.28 -4.07 13.56
CA GLY A 269 -17.08 -3.34 13.21
C GLY A 269 -15.88 -4.28 13.04
N GLY A 270 -14.71 -3.69 12.87
CA GLY A 270 -13.43 -4.42 12.68
C GLY A 270 -12.65 -3.94 11.47
N GLY A 271 -13.34 -3.41 10.45
CA GLY A 271 -12.72 -2.90 9.23
C GLY A 271 -12.47 -1.40 9.20
N HIS A 272 -12.78 -0.67 10.26
CA HIS A 272 -12.59 0.78 10.31
C HIS A 272 -11.11 1.15 10.45
N TYR A 273 -10.72 2.17 9.70
CA TYR A 273 -9.40 2.77 9.77
C TYR A 273 -9.55 4.30 9.73
N ARG A 274 -8.80 5.03 10.56
CA ARG A 274 -8.98 6.47 10.82
C ARG A 274 -9.06 7.39 9.60
N ARG A 275 -8.40 7.01 8.49
CA ARG A 275 -8.36 7.78 7.24
C ARG A 275 -9.21 7.13 6.14
N SER A 276 -10.23 6.35 6.53
CA SER A 276 -11.07 5.59 5.61
C SER A 276 -12.08 6.46 4.87
N HIS A 277 -12.56 7.53 5.49
CA HIS A 277 -13.71 8.30 4.99
C HIS A 277 -14.92 7.37 4.76
N MET A 278 -15.20 6.51 5.76
CA MET A 278 -16.33 5.59 5.74
C MET A 278 -17.59 6.38 6.12
N GLU A 279 -18.45 6.70 5.15
CA GLU A 279 -19.57 7.61 5.32
C GLU A 279 -20.91 6.99 4.94
N ARG A 280 -20.93 6.02 4.02
CA ARG A 280 -22.14 5.45 3.43
C ARG A 280 -22.12 3.93 3.46
N ALA A 281 -23.33 3.36 3.64
CA ALA A 281 -23.58 1.94 3.53
C ALA A 281 -24.82 1.69 2.66
N LEU A 282 -24.83 0.56 1.95
CA LEU A 282 -26.03 -0.05 1.38
C LEU A 282 -26.44 -1.20 2.30
N VAL A 283 -27.69 -1.17 2.82
CA VAL A 283 -28.17 -2.13 3.80
C VAL A 283 -29.42 -2.85 3.32
N GLY A 284 -29.40 -4.18 3.33
CA GLY A 284 -30.54 -5.00 2.94
C GLY A 284 -30.14 -6.45 2.64
N ARG A 285 -31.12 -7.26 2.24
CA ARG A 285 -30.91 -8.69 1.90
C ARG A 285 -30.57 -8.93 0.44
N SER A 286 -30.73 -7.92 -0.41
CA SER A 286 -30.35 -7.95 -1.83
C SER A 286 -30.08 -6.53 -2.32
N LEU A 287 -29.27 -6.37 -3.36
CA LEU A 287 -29.00 -5.07 -3.97
C LEU A 287 -30.28 -4.37 -4.46
N ALA A 288 -31.27 -5.14 -4.95
CA ALA A 288 -32.53 -4.59 -5.44
C ALA A 288 -33.38 -3.92 -4.32
N ASN A 289 -33.23 -4.36 -3.08
CA ASN A 289 -33.98 -3.88 -1.92
C ASN A 289 -33.09 -3.15 -0.90
N ALA A 290 -31.82 -2.97 -1.20
CA ALA A 290 -30.90 -2.27 -0.32
C ALA A 290 -31.25 -0.79 -0.24
N LYS A 291 -31.11 -0.22 0.95
CA LYS A 291 -31.30 1.20 1.23
C LYS A 291 -29.98 1.83 1.66
N GLU A 292 -29.77 3.05 1.24
CA GLU A 292 -28.62 3.84 1.71
C GLU A 292 -28.81 4.24 3.17
N ALA A 293 -27.70 4.26 3.89
CA ALA A 293 -27.61 4.76 5.26
C ALA A 293 -26.29 5.51 5.45
N ASP A 294 -26.33 6.53 6.30
CA ASP A 294 -25.13 7.23 6.75
C ASP A 294 -24.45 6.41 7.84
N VAL A 295 -23.12 6.24 7.71
CA VAL A 295 -22.32 5.49 8.68
C VAL A 295 -21.75 6.42 9.73
N GLN A 296 -21.96 6.08 11.00
CA GLN A 296 -21.37 6.76 12.14
C GLN A 296 -20.20 5.94 12.67
N THR A 297 -18.99 6.38 12.33
CA THR A 297 -17.78 5.75 12.85
C THR A 297 -17.54 6.16 14.30
N PRO A 298 -16.96 5.27 15.14
CA PRO A 298 -16.65 5.60 16.52
C PRO A 298 -15.60 6.71 16.59
N SER A 299 -15.57 7.42 17.73
CA SER A 299 -14.53 8.42 18.00
C SER A 299 -13.15 7.79 17.98
N MET A 300 -12.12 8.63 17.84
CA MET A 300 -10.71 8.17 17.82
C MET A 300 -10.26 7.50 19.13
N GLU A 301 -10.99 7.70 20.22
CA GLU A 301 -10.72 7.12 21.54
C GLU A 301 -11.44 5.78 21.75
N SER A 302 -12.30 5.37 20.81
CA SER A 302 -13.10 4.15 20.92
C SER A 302 -12.59 3.06 19.99
N ILE A 303 -12.84 1.81 20.39
CA ILE A 303 -12.65 0.63 19.52
C ILE A 303 -13.91 0.45 18.66
N ASP A 304 -13.73 0.14 17.40
CA ASP A 304 -14.81 -0.09 16.45
C ASP A 304 -15.46 -1.48 16.60
N TYR A 305 -16.01 -1.79 17.79
CA TYR A 305 -16.77 -3.05 17.98
C TYR A 305 -17.99 -3.09 17.08
N HIS A 306 -18.67 -1.93 16.95
CA HIS A 306 -19.81 -1.73 16.07
C HIS A 306 -19.66 -0.42 15.32
N LEU A 307 -20.27 -0.36 14.12
CA LEU A 307 -20.48 0.86 13.36
C LEU A 307 -21.96 1.23 13.44
N GLY A 308 -22.26 2.47 13.79
CA GLY A 308 -23.63 2.98 13.86
C GLY A 308 -24.15 3.37 12.49
N LEU A 309 -25.46 3.23 12.27
CA LEU A 309 -26.17 3.74 11.10
C LEU A 309 -27.20 4.78 11.53
N ASP A 310 -27.56 5.69 10.64
CA ASP A 310 -28.45 6.82 10.94
C ASP A 310 -29.90 6.43 11.27
N ARG A 311 -30.31 5.18 10.98
CA ARG A 311 -31.66 4.65 11.18
C ARG A 311 -31.66 3.16 11.52
N GLU A 312 -32.83 2.61 11.88
CA GLU A 312 -33.02 1.19 12.14
C GLU A 312 -33.09 0.35 10.85
N PHE A 313 -32.59 -0.87 10.93
CA PHE A 313 -32.67 -1.90 9.90
C PHE A 313 -33.02 -3.27 10.55
N ALA A 314 -33.42 -4.24 9.74
CA ALA A 314 -33.66 -5.58 10.24
C ALA A 314 -32.36 -6.25 10.70
N VAL A 315 -32.38 -6.86 11.87
CA VAL A 315 -31.23 -7.65 12.36
C VAL A 315 -30.99 -8.81 11.38
N GLY A 316 -29.70 -8.99 11.02
CA GLY A 316 -29.28 -9.95 10.00
C GLY A 316 -29.27 -9.40 8.56
N ASP A 317 -29.68 -8.13 8.33
CA ASP A 317 -29.47 -7.50 7.03
C ASP A 317 -27.97 -7.25 6.80
N THR A 318 -27.54 -7.43 5.55
CA THR A 318 -26.16 -7.17 5.15
C THR A 318 -25.94 -5.67 4.97
N ALA A 319 -24.83 -5.14 5.50
CA ALA A 319 -24.34 -3.79 5.26
C ALA A 319 -23.08 -3.84 4.39
N VAL A 320 -23.10 -3.17 3.24
CA VAL A 320 -21.99 -3.09 2.29
C VAL A 320 -21.48 -1.64 2.20
N MET A 321 -20.18 -1.45 2.36
CA MET A 321 -19.54 -0.14 2.39
C MET A 321 -18.35 -0.12 1.43
N ALA A 322 -18.23 0.94 0.61
CA ALA A 322 -17.06 1.20 -0.22
C ALA A 322 -16.36 2.46 0.28
N PHE A 323 -15.09 2.34 0.62
CA PHE A 323 -14.30 3.44 1.15
C PHE A 323 -12.80 3.17 0.96
N ARG A 324 -11.96 4.15 1.28
CA ARG A 324 -10.52 3.95 1.30
C ARG A 324 -10.11 3.09 2.49
N PHE A 325 -9.53 1.93 2.24
CA PHE A 325 -9.22 0.95 3.29
C PHE A 325 -7.74 0.55 3.32
N GLN A 326 -7.32 0.03 4.46
CA GLN A 326 -6.02 -0.61 4.67
C GLN A 326 -6.23 -1.81 5.60
N ALA A 327 -6.52 -2.96 5.02
CA ALA A 327 -6.89 -4.16 5.78
C ALA A 327 -5.85 -4.56 6.85
N PHE A 328 -4.55 -4.31 6.59
CA PHE A 328 -3.46 -4.74 7.48
C PHE A 328 -3.47 -4.11 8.89
N VAL A 329 -4.19 -3.00 9.11
CA VAL A 329 -4.35 -2.36 10.43
C VAL A 329 -5.70 -2.67 11.09
N THR A 330 -6.49 -3.55 10.49
CA THR A 330 -7.84 -3.91 10.94
C THR A 330 -7.89 -5.33 11.48
N ARG A 331 -9.05 -5.71 12.03
CA ARG A 331 -9.34 -7.09 12.45
C ARG A 331 -10.11 -7.88 11.40
N ALA A 332 -10.58 -7.20 10.33
CA ALA A 332 -11.41 -7.78 9.30
C ALA A 332 -10.69 -8.87 8.50
N ASP A 333 -11.45 -9.86 8.07
CA ASP A 333 -10.96 -10.86 7.13
C ASP A 333 -10.83 -10.28 5.72
N VAL A 334 -10.04 -10.94 4.89
CA VAL A 334 -9.89 -10.62 3.47
C VAL A 334 -10.38 -11.80 2.65
N VAL A 335 -11.50 -11.63 1.97
CA VAL A 335 -12.16 -12.66 1.16
C VAL A 335 -11.90 -12.37 -0.32
N LEU A 336 -11.27 -13.30 -0.99
CA LEU A 336 -10.99 -13.21 -2.42
C LEU A 336 -12.12 -13.85 -3.22
N VAL A 337 -12.70 -13.09 -4.14
CA VAL A 337 -13.81 -13.54 -4.99
C VAL A 337 -13.47 -13.30 -6.46
N LYS A 338 -13.73 -14.26 -7.31
CA LYS A 338 -13.68 -14.13 -8.78
C LYS A 338 -15.08 -14.26 -9.37
N GLY A 339 -15.28 -13.82 -10.61
CA GLY A 339 -16.51 -14.03 -11.39
C GLY A 339 -17.68 -13.12 -11.00
N ILE A 340 -17.46 -12.06 -10.21
CA ILE A 340 -18.51 -11.09 -9.83
C ILE A 340 -19.10 -10.43 -11.08
N SER A 341 -18.27 -9.94 -11.99
CA SER A 341 -18.70 -9.30 -13.23
C SER A 341 -19.47 -10.23 -14.18
N LYS A 342 -19.31 -11.54 -14.01
CA LYS A 342 -19.97 -12.59 -14.81
C LYS A 342 -21.22 -13.15 -14.11
N SER A 343 -21.66 -12.55 -12.99
CA SER A 343 -22.75 -13.04 -12.14
C SER A 343 -22.59 -14.50 -11.68
N ARG A 344 -21.35 -14.94 -11.53
CA ARG A 344 -20.95 -16.27 -11.05
C ARG A 344 -19.85 -16.15 -10.00
N PRO A 345 -20.14 -15.52 -8.85
CA PRO A 345 -19.13 -15.29 -7.81
C PRO A 345 -18.67 -16.63 -7.20
N GLU A 346 -17.36 -16.76 -7.04
CA GLU A 346 -16.72 -17.91 -6.41
C GLU A 346 -15.68 -17.41 -5.41
N ILE A 347 -15.77 -17.81 -4.16
CA ILE A 347 -14.75 -17.53 -3.15
C ILE A 347 -13.54 -18.43 -3.43
N ILE A 348 -12.39 -17.82 -3.68
CA ILE A 348 -11.15 -18.51 -4.00
C ILE A 348 -10.14 -18.53 -2.84
N GLY A 349 -10.41 -17.82 -1.76
CA GLY A 349 -9.59 -17.82 -0.56
C GLY A 349 -10.13 -16.87 0.50
N ILE A 350 -9.89 -17.22 1.75
CA ILE A 350 -10.19 -16.39 2.91
C ILE A 350 -8.92 -16.27 3.75
N TYR A 351 -8.54 -15.04 4.08
CA TYR A 351 -7.32 -14.71 4.81
C TYR A 351 -7.64 -13.79 5.99
N ASP A 352 -6.79 -13.78 7.00
CA ASP A 352 -6.81 -12.72 7.99
C ASP A 352 -6.12 -11.45 7.45
N SER A 353 -6.21 -10.35 8.18
CA SER A 353 -5.57 -9.08 7.83
C SER A 353 -4.03 -9.12 7.81
N LEU A 354 -3.43 -10.22 8.26
CA LEU A 354 -1.99 -10.44 8.30
C LEU A 354 -1.48 -11.36 7.17
N GLY A 355 -2.37 -11.78 6.27
CA GLY A 355 -2.06 -12.62 5.11
C GLY A 355 -1.96 -14.12 5.41
N ASN A 356 -2.49 -14.58 6.55
CA ASN A 356 -2.58 -16.01 6.84
C ASN A 356 -3.88 -16.58 6.28
N GLU A 357 -3.79 -17.66 5.51
CA GLU A 357 -4.96 -18.33 4.96
C GLU A 357 -5.75 -19.06 6.05
N LYS A 358 -7.06 -18.84 6.07
CA LYS A 358 -8.01 -19.53 6.96
C LYS A 358 -8.44 -20.85 6.32
N LYS A 359 -7.85 -21.98 6.76
CA LYS A 359 -8.20 -23.31 6.28
C LYS A 359 -9.60 -23.73 6.76
N GLY A 360 -10.45 -24.26 5.89
CA GLY A 360 -11.75 -24.87 6.22
C GLY A 360 -12.98 -24.01 5.90
N SER A 361 -12.86 -22.82 5.36
CA SER A 361 -13.99 -21.93 5.08
C SER A 361 -14.47 -21.93 3.60
N VAL A 362 -13.77 -22.59 2.71
CA VAL A 362 -14.17 -22.73 1.30
C VAL A 362 -14.95 -24.05 1.16
N GLY A 363 -16.24 -24.06 1.53
CA GLY A 363 -17.08 -25.24 1.37
C GLY A 363 -18.34 -25.31 2.25
N GLN A 364 -18.58 -24.31 3.08
CA GLN A 364 -19.77 -24.22 3.93
C GLN A 364 -20.43 -22.83 3.86
N ALA A 365 -20.66 -22.33 2.69
CA ALA A 365 -21.49 -21.13 2.47
C ALA A 365 -22.63 -21.46 1.50
#